data_89f393fac5480030eae81b6ac69cec86
#
_entry.id   89f393fac5480030eae81b6ac69cec86
#
_cell.length_a   1.000
_cell.length_b   1.000
_cell.length_c   1.000
_cell.angle_alpha   90.00
_cell.angle_beta   90.00
_cell.angle_gamma   90.00
#
_symmetry.space_group_name_H-M   'P 1'
#
loop_
_entity.id
_entity.type
_entity.pdbx_description
1 polymer ?
#
loop_
_entity_poly.entity_id
_entity_poly.type
_entity_poly.pdbx_seq_one_letter_code
_entity_poly.pdbx_strand_id
1 'polypeptide(L)'
;LSTNGNTRIAPADGKLGILIPGIGAVSTTFMAGVEAIKRGLGQPIGSLTQLGTVRLGKRTDGRTPKIQDFVPLAKMEDLVFGGWDIFEDNAYESAVHASVLEASLLEKLREPLQAIKPMKAVFDTDYVRRLQGPNVKDRGSKMDKAEMLMEDIRQFRESSGAARLVMIWCGSTEVFHKPAEVHQTLKDFECGLQKSDPEIAPSQIYAYAALKSGVPYANGAPNLTTDTPALLELARERQIPVCGKDFKTGQTFMKTLVAPGLKARMLGMAGWFSTNILGNRDGEVLEDPGSFKSKEETKLSVLEQILQPALYPLLYKNLYHAVRINYYPPRGDAKEGWDNIDIFGWLGYPMQIKIDFLCRDSILAAPLVLDLVLFMDLAQRAGMRGIQEWLSFYFKAPMTAPGLYPEHDIFIQLMKLK
;
A
#
# COMPACT_ATOMS: atom_id res chain seq x y z
N LEU A 1 25.62 5.62 -6.28
CA LEU A 1 24.86 6.69 -6.96
C LEU A 1 25.88 7.55 -7.67
N SER A 2 26.09 7.32 -8.97
CA SER A 2 26.88 8.21 -9.81
C SER A 2 26.02 9.45 -10.12
N THR A 3 26.31 10.54 -9.44
CA THR A 3 25.76 11.87 -9.74
C THR A 3 26.47 12.43 -10.96
N ASN A 4 26.07 12.05 -12.15
CA ASN A 4 26.48 12.74 -13.35
C ASN A 4 25.29 12.86 -14.30
N GLY A 5 24.79 14.08 -14.44
CA GLY A 5 23.85 14.51 -15.44
C GLY A 5 22.50 14.95 -14.84
N ASN A 6 22.09 16.16 -15.18
CA ASN A 6 20.71 16.65 -15.03
C ASN A 6 19.76 15.65 -15.72
N THR A 7 19.27 14.66 -14.99
CA THR A 7 18.25 13.74 -15.52
C THR A 7 16.97 14.56 -15.66
N ARG A 8 16.73 15.08 -16.85
CA ARG A 8 15.50 15.79 -17.16
C ARG A 8 14.37 14.78 -17.27
N ILE A 9 13.54 14.68 -16.23
CA ILE A 9 12.36 13.82 -16.25
C ILE A 9 11.35 14.39 -17.25
N ALA A 10 10.82 13.53 -18.12
CA ALA A 10 9.80 13.92 -19.09
C ALA A 10 8.53 14.46 -18.38
N PRO A 11 7.84 15.48 -18.93
CA PRO A 11 6.56 15.93 -18.40
C PRO A 11 5.54 14.79 -18.26
N ALA A 12 4.57 14.95 -17.37
CA ALA A 12 3.49 14.00 -17.17
C ALA A 12 2.31 14.27 -18.14
N ASP A 13 2.62 14.28 -19.44
CA ASP A 13 1.62 14.63 -20.47
C ASP A 13 0.59 13.50 -20.66
N GLY A 14 -0.68 13.90 -20.86
CA GLY A 14 -1.80 13.01 -21.09
C GLY A 14 -2.29 12.31 -19.80
N LYS A 15 -3.35 11.51 -19.93
CA LYS A 15 -4.01 10.84 -18.80
C LYS A 15 -3.13 9.77 -18.16
N LEU A 16 -3.21 9.67 -16.85
CA LEU A 16 -2.65 8.58 -16.04
C LEU A 16 -3.78 7.64 -15.63
N GLY A 17 -3.75 6.42 -16.13
CA GLY A 17 -4.70 5.37 -15.76
C GLY A 17 -4.24 4.65 -14.49
N ILE A 18 -5.14 4.58 -13.52
CA ILE A 18 -4.92 3.88 -12.26
C ILE A 18 -5.73 2.58 -12.29
N LEU A 19 -5.02 1.46 -12.27
CA LEU A 19 -5.59 0.13 -12.25
C LEU A 19 -5.57 -0.43 -10.83
N ILE A 20 -6.72 -0.80 -10.29
CA ILE A 20 -6.86 -1.19 -8.89
C ILE A 20 -7.52 -2.56 -8.78
N PRO A 21 -6.77 -3.63 -8.45
CA PRO A 21 -7.36 -4.86 -7.94
C PRO A 21 -7.98 -4.63 -6.56
N GLY A 22 -9.29 -4.89 -6.44
CA GLY A 22 -10.10 -4.64 -5.24
C GLY A 22 -10.72 -3.25 -5.21
N ILE A 23 -11.97 -3.11 -5.70
CA ILE A 23 -12.76 -1.86 -5.65
C ILE A 23 -13.59 -1.82 -4.35
N GLY A 24 -12.90 -1.97 -3.22
CA GLY A 24 -13.48 -1.91 -1.88
C GLY A 24 -13.33 -0.53 -1.21
N ALA A 25 -13.32 -0.52 0.13
CA ALA A 25 -13.37 0.70 0.95
C ALA A 25 -12.23 1.69 0.64
N VAL A 26 -10.98 1.24 0.57
CA VAL A 26 -9.81 2.11 0.29
C VAL A 26 -9.91 2.69 -1.12
N SER A 27 -10.16 1.86 -2.10
CA SER A 27 -10.21 2.24 -3.52
C SER A 27 -11.32 3.26 -3.79
N THR A 28 -12.52 2.99 -3.29
CA THR A 28 -13.67 3.89 -3.50
C THR A 28 -13.50 5.20 -2.74
N THR A 29 -12.90 5.18 -1.54
CA THR A 29 -12.55 6.40 -0.80
C THR A 29 -11.53 7.24 -1.56
N PHE A 30 -10.52 6.59 -2.17
CA PHE A 30 -9.51 7.25 -3.01
C PHE A 30 -10.15 7.87 -4.27
N MET A 31 -10.91 7.08 -5.05
CA MET A 31 -11.57 7.56 -6.26
C MET A 31 -12.53 8.71 -5.97
N ALA A 32 -13.40 8.54 -4.98
CA ALA A 32 -14.34 9.58 -4.57
C ALA A 32 -13.63 10.83 -4.03
N GLY A 33 -12.53 10.65 -3.29
CA GLY A 33 -11.70 11.75 -2.80
C GLY A 33 -11.11 12.58 -3.94
N VAL A 34 -10.52 11.94 -4.94
CA VAL A 34 -9.99 12.63 -6.14
C VAL A 34 -11.12 13.36 -6.88
N GLU A 35 -12.26 12.71 -7.13
CA GLU A 35 -13.39 13.34 -7.81
C GLU A 35 -14.00 14.49 -7.00
N ALA A 36 -14.03 14.40 -5.66
CA ALA A 36 -14.45 15.48 -4.79
C ALA A 36 -13.51 16.69 -4.87
N ILE A 37 -12.21 16.45 -4.84
CA ILE A 37 -11.19 17.51 -4.93
C ILE A 37 -11.24 18.21 -6.30
N LYS A 38 -11.34 17.46 -7.40
CA LYS A 38 -11.52 18.02 -8.76
C LYS A 38 -12.72 18.99 -8.84
N ARG A 39 -13.77 18.73 -8.06
CA ARG A 39 -15.01 19.53 -8.03
C ARG A 39 -15.04 20.59 -6.93
N GLY A 40 -13.95 20.77 -6.18
CA GLY A 40 -13.89 21.72 -5.07
C GLY A 40 -14.75 21.37 -3.86
N LEU A 41 -15.16 20.08 -3.74
CA LEU A 41 -15.96 19.55 -2.63
C LEU A 41 -15.11 19.03 -1.46
N GLY A 42 -13.79 19.00 -1.60
CA GLY A 42 -12.86 18.51 -0.60
C GLY A 42 -11.46 19.08 -0.77
N GLN A 43 -10.59 18.74 0.18
CA GLN A 43 -9.17 19.12 0.18
C GLN A 43 -8.28 17.87 0.25
N PRO A 44 -7.08 17.87 -0.36
CA PRO A 44 -6.19 16.71 -0.40
C PRO A 44 -5.41 16.51 0.93
N ILE A 45 -6.10 16.59 2.06
CA ILE A 45 -5.49 16.45 3.39
C ILE A 45 -4.91 15.05 3.55
N GLY A 46 -3.68 14.96 4.03
CA GLY A 46 -2.93 13.71 4.16
C GLY A 46 -2.06 13.35 2.96
N SER A 47 -2.23 14.02 1.81
CA SER A 47 -1.36 13.81 0.64
C SER A 47 -0.12 14.69 0.72
N LEU A 48 1.04 14.04 0.75
CA LEU A 48 2.33 14.74 0.76
C LEU A 48 2.63 15.37 -0.60
N THR A 49 2.25 14.72 -1.69
CA THR A 49 2.47 15.27 -3.05
C THR A 49 1.71 16.57 -3.27
N GLN A 50 0.53 16.72 -2.70
CA GLN A 50 -0.35 17.86 -2.92
C GLN A 50 -0.11 19.03 -1.94
N LEU A 51 0.19 18.70 -0.67
CA LEU A 51 0.32 19.72 0.38
C LEU A 51 1.74 19.88 0.89
N GLY A 52 2.60 18.89 0.68
CA GLY A 52 3.97 18.90 1.16
C GLY A 52 4.86 19.90 0.43
N THR A 53 5.89 20.35 1.12
CA THR A 53 6.92 21.25 0.58
C THR A 53 8.31 20.61 0.65
N VAL A 54 9.19 21.04 -0.25
CA VAL A 54 10.62 20.71 -0.23
C VAL A 54 11.41 21.99 0.06
N ARG A 55 12.30 21.96 1.06
CA ARG A 55 13.18 23.07 1.32
C ARG A 55 14.41 23.01 0.41
N LEU A 56 14.62 24.05 -0.37
CA LEU A 56 15.78 24.23 -1.23
C LEU A 56 16.78 25.19 -0.57
N GLY A 57 18.00 24.73 -0.33
CA GLY A 57 19.04 25.53 0.28
C GLY A 57 18.90 25.72 1.79
N LYS A 58 19.42 26.85 2.29
CA LYS A 58 19.42 27.19 3.73
C LYS A 58 18.02 27.61 4.18
N ARG A 59 17.74 27.44 5.48
CA ARG A 59 16.46 27.87 6.09
C ARG A 59 16.18 29.36 5.87
N THR A 60 17.24 30.17 5.86
CA THR A 60 17.16 31.62 5.65
C THR A 60 16.83 32.02 4.20
N ASP A 61 17.01 31.12 3.24
CA ASP A 61 16.73 31.41 1.82
C ASP A 61 15.22 31.47 1.53
N GLY A 62 14.37 30.94 2.43
CA GLY A 62 12.91 30.99 2.30
C GLY A 62 12.33 30.19 1.12
N ARG A 63 13.15 29.39 0.43
CA ARG A 63 12.72 28.63 -0.75
C ARG A 63 12.10 27.29 -0.37
N THR A 64 10.79 27.25 -0.31
CA THR A 64 10.02 26.05 0.07
C THR A 64 8.86 25.79 -0.90
N PRO A 65 9.16 25.42 -2.17
CA PRO A 65 8.10 25.11 -3.14
C PRO A 65 7.29 23.89 -2.68
N LYS A 66 6.03 23.79 -3.12
CA LYS A 66 5.25 22.56 -2.97
C LYS A 66 5.87 21.46 -3.82
N ILE A 67 5.72 20.21 -3.38
CA ILE A 67 6.23 19.03 -4.10
C ILE A 67 5.64 18.98 -5.51
N GLN A 68 4.32 19.15 -5.65
CA GLN A 68 3.64 19.17 -6.94
C GLN A 68 4.10 20.26 -7.91
N ASP A 69 4.65 21.36 -7.39
CA ASP A 69 5.15 22.47 -8.21
C ASP A 69 6.64 22.30 -8.54
N PHE A 70 7.36 21.50 -7.77
CA PHE A 70 8.80 21.28 -7.90
C PHE A 70 9.13 20.03 -8.73
N VAL A 71 8.30 18.98 -8.63
CA VAL A 71 8.49 17.70 -9.31
C VAL A 71 7.40 17.54 -10.37
N PRO A 72 7.70 17.08 -11.60
CA PRO A 72 6.73 16.96 -12.69
C PRO A 72 5.80 15.76 -12.46
N LEU A 73 4.92 15.86 -11.45
CA LEU A 73 3.88 14.87 -11.15
C LEU A 73 2.72 14.98 -12.14
N ALA A 74 1.98 13.89 -12.35
CA ALA A 74 0.71 13.94 -13.04
C ALA A 74 -0.31 14.76 -12.23
N LYS A 75 -1.17 15.50 -12.91
CA LYS A 75 -2.21 16.31 -12.27
C LYS A 75 -3.40 15.41 -11.88
N MET A 76 -4.11 15.77 -10.82
CA MET A 76 -5.30 15.01 -10.42
C MET A 76 -6.40 14.99 -11.49
N GLU A 77 -6.51 16.07 -12.25
CA GLU A 77 -7.46 16.21 -13.37
C GLU A 77 -7.24 15.15 -14.46
N ASP A 78 -6.00 14.70 -14.63
CA ASP A 78 -5.61 13.72 -15.64
C ASP A 78 -5.75 12.27 -15.17
N LEU A 79 -6.17 12.02 -13.92
CA LEU A 79 -6.35 10.67 -13.39
C LEU A 79 -7.66 10.04 -13.90
N VAL A 80 -7.54 8.80 -14.40
CA VAL A 80 -8.68 7.96 -14.79
C VAL A 80 -8.55 6.60 -14.11
N PHE A 81 -9.67 5.99 -13.74
CA PHE A 81 -9.72 4.83 -12.88
C PHE A 81 -10.33 3.61 -13.57
N GLY A 82 -9.78 2.45 -13.29
CA GLY A 82 -10.29 1.14 -13.62
C GLY A 82 -9.81 0.11 -12.61
N GLY A 83 -10.39 -1.07 -12.63
CA GLY A 83 -9.95 -2.11 -11.70
C GLY A 83 -10.80 -3.36 -11.79
N TRP A 84 -10.52 -4.30 -10.91
CA TRP A 84 -11.18 -5.60 -10.85
C TRP A 84 -11.77 -5.79 -9.46
N ASP A 85 -12.94 -6.39 -9.41
CA ASP A 85 -13.53 -6.83 -8.15
C ASP A 85 -14.28 -8.14 -8.35
N ILE A 86 -14.44 -8.91 -7.27
CA ILE A 86 -15.23 -10.14 -7.23
C ILE A 86 -16.74 -9.87 -7.21
N PHE A 87 -17.12 -8.62 -6.92
CA PHE A 87 -18.50 -8.13 -6.98
C PHE A 87 -18.73 -7.30 -8.23
N GLU A 88 -19.98 -7.23 -8.71
CA GLU A 88 -20.35 -6.48 -9.91
C GLU A 88 -20.67 -5.01 -9.62
N ASP A 89 -20.67 -4.63 -8.35
CA ASP A 89 -20.96 -3.28 -7.89
C ASP A 89 -20.01 -2.26 -8.55
N ASN A 90 -20.54 -1.22 -9.16
CA ASN A 90 -19.75 -0.09 -9.62
C ASN A 90 -19.16 0.69 -8.43
N ALA A 91 -18.23 1.61 -8.69
CA ALA A 91 -17.53 2.31 -7.61
C ALA A 91 -18.46 3.14 -6.71
N TYR A 92 -19.63 3.60 -7.20
CA TYR A 92 -20.61 4.27 -6.37
C TYR A 92 -21.31 3.29 -5.40
N GLU A 93 -21.80 2.17 -5.89
CA GLU A 93 -22.45 1.13 -5.09
C GLU A 93 -21.47 0.56 -4.04
N SER A 94 -20.24 0.25 -4.46
CA SER A 94 -19.18 -0.17 -3.55
C SER A 94 -18.86 0.89 -2.48
N ALA A 95 -18.84 2.17 -2.82
CA ALA A 95 -18.62 3.25 -1.85
C ALA A 95 -19.76 3.36 -0.83
N VAL A 96 -21.01 3.19 -1.27
CA VAL A 96 -22.18 3.14 -0.39
C VAL A 96 -22.09 1.94 0.55
N HIS A 97 -21.78 0.75 0.05
CA HIS A 97 -21.61 -0.45 0.88
C HIS A 97 -20.46 -0.32 1.88
N ALA A 98 -19.33 0.28 1.47
CA ALA A 98 -18.19 0.51 2.35
C ALA A 98 -18.49 1.46 3.52
N SER A 99 -19.48 2.37 3.34
CA SER A 99 -19.94 3.31 4.37
C SER A 99 -18.82 4.16 5.01
N VAL A 100 -17.78 4.48 4.23
CA VAL A 100 -16.65 5.31 4.68
C VAL A 100 -16.98 6.79 4.57
N LEU A 101 -17.54 7.20 3.43
CA LEU A 101 -17.88 8.58 3.12
C LEU A 101 -19.38 8.83 3.35
N GLU A 102 -19.71 10.07 3.65
CA GLU A 102 -21.10 10.47 3.87
C GLU A 102 -21.93 10.32 2.60
N ALA A 103 -23.18 9.84 2.74
CA ALA A 103 -24.08 9.64 1.63
C ALA A 103 -24.34 10.93 0.83
N SER A 104 -24.40 12.08 1.50
CA SER A 104 -24.56 13.39 0.87
C SER A 104 -23.41 13.78 -0.06
N LEU A 105 -22.18 13.37 0.25
CA LEU A 105 -21.03 13.55 -0.62
C LEU A 105 -21.06 12.56 -1.78
N LEU A 106 -21.31 11.27 -1.50
CA LEU A 106 -21.40 10.23 -2.53
C LEU A 106 -22.47 10.55 -3.58
N GLU A 107 -23.61 11.11 -3.17
CA GLU A 107 -24.67 11.51 -4.09
C GLU A 107 -24.19 12.57 -5.10
N LYS A 108 -23.37 13.54 -4.66
CA LYS A 108 -22.77 14.56 -5.55
C LYS A 108 -21.74 13.98 -6.52
N LEU A 109 -21.23 12.80 -6.22
CA LEU A 109 -20.20 12.08 -7.00
C LEU A 109 -20.78 10.86 -7.71
N ARG A 110 -22.10 10.64 -7.68
CA ARG A 110 -22.77 9.47 -8.24
C ARG A 110 -22.36 9.21 -9.68
N GLU A 111 -22.50 10.19 -10.55
CA GLU A 111 -22.24 10.04 -11.98
C GLU A 111 -20.82 9.54 -12.30
N PRO A 112 -19.71 10.19 -11.86
CA PRO A 112 -18.38 9.73 -12.15
C PRO A 112 -18.04 8.38 -11.50
N LEU A 113 -18.60 8.07 -10.32
CA LEU A 113 -18.35 6.81 -9.66
C LEU A 113 -19.13 5.65 -10.31
N GLN A 114 -20.37 5.86 -10.76
CA GLN A 114 -21.14 4.86 -11.49
C GLN A 114 -20.52 4.50 -12.85
N ALA A 115 -19.76 5.40 -13.45
CA ALA A 115 -19.04 5.13 -14.70
C ALA A 115 -17.88 4.13 -14.50
N ILE A 116 -17.36 3.97 -13.29
CA ILE A 116 -16.28 3.03 -12.98
C ILE A 116 -16.89 1.68 -12.61
N LYS A 117 -16.87 0.76 -13.56
CA LYS A 117 -17.37 -0.61 -13.39
C LYS A 117 -16.21 -1.59 -13.25
N PRO A 118 -16.30 -2.56 -12.33
CA PRO A 118 -15.24 -3.56 -12.15
C PRO A 118 -15.16 -4.52 -13.33
N MET A 119 -13.96 -4.83 -13.76
CA MET A 119 -13.67 -5.99 -14.58
C MET A 119 -13.72 -7.26 -13.73
N LYS A 120 -13.88 -8.43 -14.37
CA LYS A 120 -13.86 -9.73 -13.69
C LYS A 120 -12.51 -9.99 -13.04
N ALA A 121 -12.52 -10.30 -11.75
CA ALA A 121 -11.31 -10.52 -10.98
C ALA A 121 -10.68 -11.90 -11.20
N VAL A 122 -9.37 -11.99 -11.03
CA VAL A 122 -8.69 -13.25 -10.68
C VAL A 122 -8.75 -13.38 -9.16
N PHE A 123 -9.34 -14.45 -8.66
CA PHE A 123 -9.58 -14.67 -7.24
C PHE A 123 -9.47 -16.15 -6.92
N ASP A 124 -9.09 -16.47 -5.68
CA ASP A 124 -8.98 -17.82 -5.19
C ASP A 124 -9.39 -17.84 -3.71
N THR A 125 -10.40 -18.64 -3.38
CA THR A 125 -10.94 -18.80 -2.02
C THR A 125 -9.96 -19.45 -1.06
N ASP A 126 -8.97 -20.18 -1.53
CA ASP A 126 -7.92 -20.75 -0.67
C ASP A 126 -7.00 -19.67 -0.12
N TYR A 127 -6.86 -18.56 -0.84
CA TYR A 127 -6.08 -17.39 -0.43
C TYR A 127 -6.87 -16.35 0.36
N VAL A 128 -8.19 -16.23 0.11
CA VAL A 128 -9.07 -15.31 0.86
C VAL A 128 -10.36 -16.03 1.23
N ARG A 129 -10.29 -16.80 2.31
CA ARG A 129 -11.29 -17.80 2.69
C ARG A 129 -12.64 -17.24 3.11
N ARG A 130 -12.70 -15.98 3.54
CA ARG A 130 -13.91 -15.32 4.06
C ARG A 130 -14.67 -14.50 3.01
N LEU A 131 -14.21 -14.50 1.76
CA LEU A 131 -14.85 -13.75 0.69
C LEU A 131 -15.22 -14.66 -0.48
N GLN A 132 -16.34 -14.34 -1.11
CA GLN A 132 -16.81 -14.97 -2.33
C GLN A 132 -17.62 -13.98 -3.16
N GLY A 133 -17.48 -14.02 -4.49
CA GLY A 133 -18.26 -13.17 -5.39
C GLY A 133 -18.36 -13.78 -6.80
N PRO A 134 -19.39 -13.40 -7.56
CA PRO A 134 -19.67 -14.00 -8.87
C PRO A 134 -18.81 -13.43 -10.01
N ASN A 135 -18.20 -12.25 -9.82
CA ASN A 135 -17.50 -11.54 -10.87
C ASN A 135 -16.03 -11.96 -11.00
N VAL A 136 -15.81 -13.24 -11.29
CA VAL A 136 -14.48 -13.85 -11.34
C VAL A 136 -14.16 -14.45 -12.70
N LYS A 137 -12.87 -14.53 -13.03
CA LYS A 137 -12.32 -15.30 -14.15
C LYS A 137 -12.14 -16.75 -13.68
N ASP A 138 -13.11 -17.60 -13.97
CA ASP A 138 -13.24 -18.96 -13.45
C ASP A 138 -12.61 -20.03 -14.33
N ARG A 139 -12.20 -19.70 -15.56
CA ARG A 139 -11.72 -20.65 -16.58
C ARG A 139 -10.23 -20.49 -16.87
N GLY A 140 -9.64 -21.59 -17.33
CA GLY A 140 -8.25 -21.64 -17.77
C GLY A 140 -7.23 -21.81 -16.63
N SER A 141 -5.97 -21.97 -17.03
CA SER A 141 -4.83 -22.00 -16.12
C SER A 141 -4.58 -20.62 -15.48
N LYS A 142 -3.66 -20.57 -14.50
CA LYS A 142 -3.21 -19.28 -13.96
C LYS A 142 -2.50 -18.42 -15.01
N MET A 143 -1.88 -19.05 -16.03
CA MET A 143 -1.32 -18.32 -17.18
C MET A 143 -2.42 -17.70 -18.04
N ASP A 144 -3.48 -18.47 -18.38
CA ASP A 144 -4.62 -17.93 -19.13
C ASP A 144 -5.25 -16.75 -18.38
N LYS A 145 -5.37 -16.83 -17.06
CA LYS A 145 -5.88 -15.73 -16.22
C LYS A 145 -4.95 -14.50 -16.26
N ALA A 146 -3.64 -14.71 -16.27
CA ALA A 146 -2.68 -13.61 -16.42
C ALA A 146 -2.79 -12.95 -17.81
N GLU A 147 -2.98 -13.74 -18.87
CA GLU A 147 -3.21 -13.23 -20.23
C GLU A 147 -4.52 -12.44 -20.34
N MET A 148 -5.60 -12.92 -19.70
CA MET A 148 -6.86 -12.17 -19.62
C MET A 148 -6.68 -10.84 -18.87
N LEU A 149 -5.85 -10.78 -17.82
CA LEU A 149 -5.55 -9.51 -17.14
C LEU A 149 -4.73 -8.57 -18.03
N MET A 150 -3.77 -9.08 -18.80
CA MET A 150 -3.00 -8.26 -19.74
C MET A 150 -3.91 -7.68 -20.83
N GLU A 151 -4.90 -8.45 -21.30
CA GLU A 151 -5.91 -7.97 -22.25
C GLU A 151 -6.80 -6.89 -21.61
N ASP A 152 -7.27 -7.07 -20.37
CA ASP A 152 -8.03 -6.06 -19.64
C ASP A 152 -7.23 -4.75 -19.51
N ILE A 153 -5.92 -4.85 -19.20
CA ILE A 153 -5.01 -3.68 -19.10
C ILE A 153 -4.93 -2.96 -20.45
N ARG A 154 -4.78 -3.70 -21.55
CA ARG A 154 -4.73 -3.13 -22.91
C ARG A 154 -6.03 -2.42 -23.26
N GLN A 155 -7.18 -3.07 -23.04
CA GLN A 155 -8.51 -2.52 -23.34
C GLN A 155 -8.79 -1.27 -22.48
N PHE A 156 -8.44 -1.29 -21.19
CA PHE A 156 -8.58 -0.12 -20.34
C PHE A 156 -7.73 1.05 -20.86
N ARG A 157 -6.49 0.80 -21.26
CA ARG A 157 -5.62 1.83 -21.82
C ARG A 157 -6.23 2.49 -23.05
N GLU A 158 -6.74 1.67 -23.97
CA GLU A 158 -7.34 2.14 -25.23
C GLU A 158 -8.64 2.90 -24.98
N SER A 159 -9.55 2.34 -24.20
CA SER A 159 -10.88 2.93 -23.95
C SER A 159 -10.82 4.21 -23.12
N SER A 160 -9.92 4.31 -22.16
CA SER A 160 -9.73 5.51 -21.32
C SER A 160 -8.88 6.60 -21.99
N GLY A 161 -8.10 6.24 -23.01
CA GLY A 161 -7.09 7.10 -23.62
C GLY A 161 -5.91 7.40 -22.68
N ALA A 162 -5.61 6.51 -21.75
CA ALA A 162 -4.50 6.68 -20.80
C ALA A 162 -3.15 6.56 -21.52
N ALA A 163 -2.34 7.60 -21.44
CA ALA A 163 -0.98 7.61 -21.99
C ALA A 163 -0.05 6.72 -21.13
N ARG A 164 -0.27 6.69 -19.83
CA ARG A 164 0.52 5.96 -18.83
C ARG A 164 -0.41 5.21 -17.88
N LEU A 165 0.10 4.15 -17.28
CA LEU A 165 -0.64 3.31 -16.34
C LEU A 165 0.20 3.07 -15.07
N VAL A 166 -0.48 2.92 -13.95
CA VAL A 166 0.07 2.40 -12.69
C VAL A 166 -0.94 1.42 -12.11
N MET A 167 -0.49 0.28 -11.61
CA MET A 167 -1.33 -0.65 -10.86
C MET A 167 -1.00 -0.57 -9.37
N ILE A 168 -2.04 -0.48 -8.54
CA ILE A 168 -1.92 -0.47 -7.09
C ILE A 168 -2.89 -1.46 -6.46
N TRP A 169 -2.36 -2.42 -5.72
CA TRP A 169 -3.17 -3.41 -5.03
C TRP A 169 -3.85 -2.81 -3.81
N CYS A 170 -5.19 -2.82 -3.81
CA CYS A 170 -6.04 -2.44 -2.69
C CYS A 170 -7.01 -3.58 -2.30
N GLY A 171 -6.82 -4.77 -2.86
CA GLY A 171 -7.61 -5.97 -2.54
C GLY A 171 -7.30 -6.53 -1.16
N SER A 172 -8.04 -7.55 -0.79
CA SER A 172 -7.97 -8.19 0.52
C SER A 172 -6.60 -8.78 0.83
N THR A 173 -6.34 -8.92 2.15
CA THR A 173 -5.17 -9.64 2.67
C THR A 173 -5.29 -11.12 2.36
N GLU A 174 -4.32 -11.66 1.64
CA GLU A 174 -4.20 -13.09 1.35
C GLU A 174 -3.61 -13.86 2.54
N VAL A 175 -3.88 -15.17 2.60
CA VAL A 175 -3.28 -16.08 3.57
C VAL A 175 -1.75 -16.02 3.49
N PHE A 176 -1.11 -16.06 4.65
CA PHE A 176 0.35 -16.05 4.74
C PHE A 176 0.96 -17.32 4.17
N HIS A 177 1.93 -17.13 3.28
CA HIS A 177 2.81 -18.20 2.84
C HIS A 177 4.24 -17.68 2.60
N LYS A 178 5.18 -18.60 2.63
CA LYS A 178 6.59 -18.31 2.35
C LYS A 178 6.86 -18.53 0.86
N PRO A 179 7.89 -17.90 0.30
CA PRO A 179 8.34 -18.22 -1.04
C PRO A 179 8.63 -19.73 -1.19
N ALA A 180 7.97 -20.39 -2.15
CA ALA A 180 8.21 -21.77 -2.56
C ALA A 180 9.20 -21.84 -3.74
N GLU A 181 9.51 -23.04 -4.23
CA GLU A 181 10.41 -23.23 -5.39
C GLU A 181 9.91 -22.48 -6.62
N VAL A 182 8.61 -22.48 -6.87
CA VAL A 182 7.95 -21.77 -7.98
C VAL A 182 8.23 -20.26 -8.00
N HIS A 183 8.64 -19.68 -6.88
CA HIS A 183 8.94 -18.25 -6.75
C HIS A 183 10.42 -17.87 -6.96
N GLN A 184 11.32 -18.86 -7.19
CA GLN A 184 12.75 -18.61 -7.19
C GLN A 184 13.25 -17.98 -8.48
N THR A 185 12.74 -18.41 -9.64
CA THR A 185 13.10 -17.85 -10.94
C THR A 185 11.87 -17.52 -11.76
N LEU A 186 12.00 -16.57 -12.69
CA LEU A 186 10.90 -16.22 -13.60
C LEU A 186 10.44 -17.43 -14.43
N LYS A 187 11.38 -18.27 -14.85
CA LYS A 187 11.08 -19.51 -15.60
C LYS A 187 10.22 -20.48 -14.79
N ASP A 188 10.57 -20.72 -13.52
CA ASP A 188 9.79 -21.59 -12.64
C ASP A 188 8.41 -21.02 -12.38
N PHE A 189 8.32 -19.71 -12.18
CA PHE A 189 7.06 -19.02 -11.99
C PHE A 189 6.14 -19.12 -13.21
N GLU A 190 6.67 -18.90 -14.42
CA GLU A 190 5.90 -19.06 -15.68
C GLU A 190 5.45 -20.51 -15.89
N CYS A 191 6.31 -21.49 -15.58
CA CYS A 191 5.94 -22.91 -15.60
C CYS A 191 4.82 -23.21 -14.57
N GLY A 192 4.89 -22.63 -13.38
CA GLY A 192 3.87 -22.72 -12.35
C GLY A 192 2.54 -22.11 -12.78
N LEU A 193 2.56 -20.95 -13.42
CA LEU A 193 1.35 -20.34 -14.01
C LEU A 193 0.67 -21.26 -15.01
N GLN A 194 1.44 -21.88 -15.92
CA GLN A 194 0.93 -22.83 -16.91
C GLN A 194 0.28 -24.07 -16.26
N LYS A 195 0.89 -24.59 -15.21
CA LYS A 195 0.42 -25.76 -14.45
C LYS A 195 -0.64 -25.44 -13.39
N SER A 196 -0.97 -24.17 -13.20
CA SER A 196 -1.85 -23.68 -12.13
C SER A 196 -1.35 -24.08 -10.73
N ASP A 197 -0.04 -23.92 -10.50
CA ASP A 197 0.61 -24.25 -9.23
C ASP A 197 -0.13 -23.57 -8.05
N PRO A 198 -0.54 -24.33 -7.01
CA PRO A 198 -1.33 -23.80 -5.90
C PRO A 198 -0.57 -22.75 -5.08
N GLU A 199 0.76 -22.74 -5.08
CA GLU A 199 1.57 -21.76 -4.35
C GLU A 199 1.58 -20.36 -4.98
N ILE A 200 1.05 -20.20 -6.20
CA ILE A 200 0.95 -18.88 -6.85
C ILE A 200 -0.36 -18.19 -6.45
N ALA A 201 -0.25 -17.12 -5.69
CA ALA A 201 -1.37 -16.32 -5.20
C ALA A 201 -2.00 -15.43 -6.30
N PRO A 202 -3.29 -15.06 -6.18
CA PRO A 202 -3.94 -14.12 -7.08
C PRO A 202 -3.18 -12.79 -7.22
N SER A 203 -2.70 -12.19 -6.12
CA SER A 203 -1.95 -10.93 -6.17
C SER A 203 -0.66 -11.03 -7.01
N GLN A 204 -0.03 -12.20 -7.04
CA GLN A 204 1.15 -12.46 -7.86
C GLN A 204 0.81 -12.53 -9.36
N ILE A 205 -0.38 -13.06 -9.71
CA ILE A 205 -0.86 -13.10 -11.10
C ILE A 205 -1.10 -11.67 -11.61
N TYR A 206 -1.72 -10.80 -10.79
CA TYR A 206 -1.87 -9.38 -11.13
C TYR A 206 -0.54 -8.67 -11.30
N ALA A 207 0.40 -8.89 -10.38
CA ALA A 207 1.73 -8.29 -10.47
C ALA A 207 2.47 -8.75 -11.73
N TYR A 208 2.41 -10.05 -12.05
CA TYR A 208 2.98 -10.60 -13.28
C TYR A 208 2.37 -9.95 -14.53
N ALA A 209 1.03 -9.87 -14.60
CA ALA A 209 0.33 -9.25 -15.72
C ALA A 209 0.69 -7.77 -15.88
N ALA A 210 0.77 -7.01 -14.78
CA ALA A 210 1.18 -5.61 -14.78
C ALA A 210 2.61 -5.45 -15.32
N LEU A 211 3.56 -6.21 -14.78
CA LEU A 211 4.98 -6.15 -15.18
C LEU A 211 5.18 -6.57 -16.64
N LYS A 212 4.51 -7.63 -17.11
CA LYS A 212 4.53 -8.04 -18.54
C LYS A 212 3.97 -6.95 -19.44
N SER A 213 2.96 -6.21 -18.98
CA SER A 213 2.33 -5.11 -19.73
C SER A 213 3.08 -3.78 -19.63
N GLY A 214 4.23 -3.73 -18.93
CA GLY A 214 5.00 -2.50 -18.78
C GLY A 214 4.43 -1.52 -17.76
N VAL A 215 3.63 -2.00 -16.80
CA VAL A 215 2.89 -1.18 -15.82
C VAL A 215 3.57 -1.27 -14.43
N PRO A 216 3.97 -0.13 -13.82
CA PRO A 216 4.44 -0.08 -12.45
C PRO A 216 3.45 -0.69 -11.46
N TYR A 217 3.98 -1.39 -10.46
CA TYR A 217 3.14 -2.09 -9.49
C TYR A 217 3.46 -1.69 -8.04
N ALA A 218 2.43 -1.29 -7.30
CA ALA A 218 2.50 -1.00 -5.87
C ALA A 218 1.63 -1.98 -5.07
N ASN A 219 2.20 -2.58 -4.02
CA ASN A 219 1.47 -3.51 -3.15
C ASN A 219 0.99 -2.81 -1.88
N GLY A 220 -0.32 -2.55 -1.78
CA GLY A 220 -0.94 -1.93 -0.61
C GLY A 220 -1.31 -2.90 0.52
N ALA A 221 -1.22 -4.22 0.29
CA ALA A 221 -1.52 -5.27 1.27
C ALA A 221 -0.24 -5.96 1.79
N PRO A 222 -0.29 -6.76 2.86
CA PRO A 222 0.88 -7.49 3.37
C PRO A 222 1.23 -8.74 2.55
N ASN A 223 0.50 -9.02 1.49
CA ASN A 223 0.63 -10.21 0.65
C ASN A 223 2.05 -10.41 0.13
N LEU A 224 2.48 -11.67 0.04
CA LEU A 224 3.68 -12.03 -0.71
C LEU A 224 3.40 -11.85 -2.20
N THR A 225 3.98 -10.82 -2.81
CA THR A 225 3.71 -10.45 -4.20
C THR A 225 5.01 -10.15 -4.95
N THR A 226 5.31 -8.87 -5.21
CA THR A 226 6.53 -8.46 -5.93
C THR A 226 7.81 -8.61 -5.13
N ASP A 227 7.75 -9.02 -3.90
CA ASP A 227 8.88 -9.36 -3.04
C ASP A 227 9.38 -10.82 -3.22
N THR A 228 8.86 -11.54 -4.22
CA THR A 228 9.41 -12.82 -4.66
C THR A 228 10.57 -12.65 -5.65
N PRO A 229 11.59 -13.54 -5.63
CA PRO A 229 12.72 -13.45 -6.57
C PRO A 229 12.29 -13.40 -8.03
N ALA A 230 11.36 -14.26 -8.45
CA ALA A 230 10.85 -14.35 -9.83
C ALA A 230 10.23 -13.02 -10.32
N LEU A 231 9.37 -12.38 -9.53
CA LEU A 231 8.72 -11.12 -9.93
C LEU A 231 9.69 -9.93 -9.85
N LEU A 232 10.70 -9.97 -8.96
CA LEU A 232 11.78 -8.99 -8.96
C LEU A 232 12.69 -9.16 -10.17
N GLU A 233 12.96 -10.40 -10.62
CA GLU A 233 13.67 -10.68 -11.87
C GLU A 233 12.92 -10.04 -13.04
N LEU A 234 11.62 -10.32 -13.18
CA LEU A 234 10.77 -9.74 -14.22
C LEU A 234 10.76 -8.20 -14.19
N ALA A 235 10.63 -7.60 -13.00
CA ALA A 235 10.64 -6.14 -12.85
C ALA A 235 11.97 -5.52 -13.32
N ARG A 236 13.10 -6.19 -13.04
CA ARG A 236 14.42 -5.75 -13.50
C ARG A 236 14.60 -5.91 -15.00
N GLU A 237 14.24 -7.07 -15.57
CA GLU A 237 14.31 -7.32 -17.02
C GLU A 237 13.46 -6.31 -17.80
N ARG A 238 12.25 -6.03 -17.33
CA ARG A 238 11.35 -5.07 -17.96
C ARG A 238 11.62 -3.61 -17.62
N GLN A 239 12.58 -3.36 -16.72
CA GLN A 239 12.96 -2.03 -16.23
C GLN A 239 11.77 -1.26 -15.61
N ILE A 240 10.96 -1.94 -14.81
CA ILE A 240 9.73 -1.39 -14.22
C ILE A 240 9.93 -1.17 -12.72
N PRO A 241 9.49 -0.02 -12.17
CA PRO A 241 9.51 0.22 -10.74
C PRO A 241 8.41 -0.59 -10.02
N VAL A 242 8.76 -1.10 -8.84
CA VAL A 242 7.84 -1.78 -7.91
C VAL A 242 8.02 -1.23 -6.51
N CYS A 243 6.97 -1.21 -5.71
CA CYS A 243 7.05 -0.85 -4.29
C CYS A 243 6.01 -1.60 -3.46
N GLY A 244 6.21 -1.64 -2.17
CA GLY A 244 5.34 -2.31 -1.19
C GLY A 244 6.03 -2.34 0.17
N LYS A 245 5.40 -2.94 1.16
CA LYS A 245 4.03 -3.48 1.16
C LYS A 245 3.29 -3.07 2.43
N ASP A 246 1.97 -3.20 2.40
CA ASP A 246 1.03 -2.87 3.47
C ASP A 246 1.01 -1.36 3.81
N PHE A 247 -0.05 -0.65 3.42
CA PHE A 247 -0.19 0.80 3.65
C PHE A 247 -0.03 1.16 5.13
N LYS A 248 0.81 2.15 5.42
CA LYS A 248 1.12 2.59 6.78
C LYS A 248 0.01 3.45 7.37
N THR A 249 -0.93 2.80 8.01
CA THR A 249 -2.07 3.40 8.71
C THR A 249 -2.14 2.93 10.17
N GLY A 250 -3.02 3.51 10.96
CA GLY A 250 -3.38 3.06 12.30
C GLY A 250 -2.18 2.92 13.26
N GLN A 251 -2.13 1.82 14.01
CA GLN A 251 -1.14 1.61 15.07
C GLN A 251 0.31 1.52 14.58
N THR A 252 0.57 0.99 13.36
CA THR A 252 1.93 0.98 12.84
C THR A 252 2.42 2.40 12.56
N PHE A 253 1.55 3.29 12.11
CA PHE A 253 1.86 4.72 12.02
C PHE A 253 2.25 5.27 13.40
N MET A 254 1.48 4.97 14.47
CA MET A 254 1.83 5.37 15.84
C MET A 254 3.18 4.80 16.29
N LYS A 255 3.48 3.53 16.01
CA LYS A 255 4.79 2.93 16.32
C LYS A 255 5.95 3.67 15.65
N THR A 256 5.81 4.02 14.38
CA THR A 256 6.84 4.74 13.62
C THR A 256 7.01 6.22 14.02
N LEU A 257 6.02 6.80 14.72
CA LEU A 257 6.12 8.14 15.33
C LEU A 257 6.75 8.11 16.71
N VAL A 258 6.31 7.21 17.58
CA VAL A 258 6.62 7.22 19.03
C VAL A 258 7.95 6.52 19.31
N ALA A 259 8.19 5.35 18.74
CA ALA A 259 9.39 4.56 19.05
C ALA A 259 10.70 5.29 18.67
N PRO A 260 10.83 5.98 17.53
CA PRO A 260 12.03 6.77 17.23
C PRO A 260 12.29 7.89 18.24
N GLY A 261 11.23 8.56 18.69
CA GLY A 261 11.34 9.63 19.70
C GLY A 261 11.82 9.09 21.05
N LEU A 262 11.30 7.95 21.49
CA LEU A 262 11.74 7.28 22.74
C LEU A 262 13.20 6.82 22.62
N LYS A 263 13.58 6.21 21.47
CA LYS A 263 14.96 5.82 21.18
C LYS A 263 15.93 7.01 21.17
N ALA A 264 15.54 8.11 20.52
CA ALA A 264 16.36 9.32 20.47
C ALA A 264 16.65 9.90 21.87
N ARG A 265 15.75 9.67 22.83
CA ARG A 265 15.91 10.04 24.24
C ARG A 265 16.58 8.96 25.08
N MET A 266 17.02 7.84 24.49
CA MET A 266 17.62 6.70 25.20
C MET A 266 16.74 6.16 26.32
N LEU A 267 15.42 6.22 26.17
CA LEU A 267 14.48 5.61 27.10
C LEU A 267 14.36 4.12 26.79
N GLY A 268 14.37 3.31 27.85
CA GLY A 268 14.16 1.87 27.71
C GLY A 268 12.68 1.52 27.50
N MET A 269 12.44 0.36 26.94
CA MET A 269 11.09 -0.15 26.69
C MET A 269 11.00 -1.60 27.15
N ALA A 270 10.11 -1.85 28.11
CA ALA A 270 9.84 -3.18 28.66
C ALA A 270 8.71 -3.88 27.90
N GLY A 271 7.72 -3.11 27.40
CA GLY A 271 6.59 -3.69 26.71
C GLY A 271 5.88 -2.73 25.77
N TRP A 272 5.30 -3.29 24.71
CA TRP A 272 4.35 -2.62 23.84
C TRP A 272 3.21 -3.60 23.50
N PHE A 273 2.07 -3.39 24.11
CA PHE A 273 0.88 -4.20 23.86
C PHE A 273 -0.12 -3.39 23.04
N SER A 274 -0.46 -3.92 21.87
CA SER A 274 -1.42 -3.31 20.94
C SER A 274 -2.68 -4.17 20.83
N THR A 275 -3.86 -3.57 20.93
CA THR A 275 -5.11 -4.20 20.53
C THR A 275 -5.87 -3.33 19.55
N ASN A 276 -6.55 -3.95 18.58
CA ASN A 276 -7.37 -3.29 17.58
C ASN A 276 -8.77 -3.89 17.57
N ILE A 277 -9.75 -3.05 17.33
CA ILE A 277 -11.12 -3.43 17.01
C ILE A 277 -11.47 -2.78 15.68
N LEU A 278 -11.98 -3.56 14.71
CA LEU A 278 -12.46 -3.07 13.43
C LEU A 278 -13.64 -3.92 12.94
N GLY A 279 -14.56 -3.32 12.21
CA GLY A 279 -15.82 -3.95 11.81
C GLY A 279 -16.07 -4.00 10.30
N ASN A 280 -15.10 -3.61 9.47
CA ASN A 280 -15.18 -3.69 8.03
C ASN A 280 -14.76 -5.07 7.49
N ARG A 281 -14.83 -5.27 6.16
CA ARG A 281 -14.44 -6.52 5.51
C ARG A 281 -12.99 -6.94 5.76
N ASP A 282 -12.05 -6.00 5.93
CA ASP A 282 -10.67 -6.34 6.30
C ASP A 282 -10.65 -7.02 7.67
N GLY A 283 -11.46 -6.56 8.62
CA GLY A 283 -11.64 -7.20 9.92
C GLY A 283 -12.19 -8.62 9.81
N GLU A 284 -13.20 -8.82 8.98
CA GLU A 284 -13.80 -10.13 8.73
C GLU A 284 -12.79 -11.12 8.12
N VAL A 285 -12.01 -10.67 7.13
CA VAL A 285 -10.94 -11.48 6.52
C VAL A 285 -9.87 -11.84 7.54
N LEU A 286 -9.51 -10.92 8.45
CA LEU A 286 -8.48 -11.13 9.47
C LEU A 286 -8.92 -12.03 10.64
N GLU A 287 -10.20 -12.44 10.73
CA GLU A 287 -10.60 -13.52 11.63
C GLU A 287 -10.05 -14.89 11.18
N ASP A 288 -9.68 -15.04 9.89
CA ASP A 288 -8.96 -16.24 9.45
C ASP A 288 -7.53 -16.23 9.99
N PRO A 289 -7.08 -17.26 10.72
CA PRO A 289 -5.74 -17.31 11.28
C PRO A 289 -4.61 -17.17 10.25
N GLY A 290 -4.83 -17.67 9.02
CA GLY A 290 -3.85 -17.56 7.92
C GLY A 290 -3.67 -16.14 7.44
N SER A 291 -4.76 -15.42 7.23
CA SER A 291 -4.74 -14.00 6.83
C SER A 291 -4.26 -13.11 7.98
N PHE A 292 -4.64 -13.42 9.23
CA PHE A 292 -4.13 -12.74 10.42
C PHE A 292 -2.61 -12.81 10.52
N LYS A 293 -2.01 -13.98 10.25
CA LYS A 293 -0.57 -14.18 10.31
C LYS A 293 0.19 -13.24 9.35
N SER A 294 -0.34 -12.98 8.15
CA SER A 294 0.25 -12.02 7.22
C SER A 294 0.35 -10.61 7.81
N LYS A 295 -0.68 -10.16 8.55
CA LYS A 295 -0.69 -8.86 9.25
C LYS A 295 0.19 -8.85 10.49
N GLU A 296 0.25 -9.95 11.23
CA GLU A 296 1.06 -10.06 12.44
C GLU A 296 2.54 -9.93 12.14
N GLU A 297 3.05 -10.66 11.16
CA GLU A 297 4.45 -10.60 10.70
C GLU A 297 4.87 -9.18 10.31
N THR A 298 4.02 -8.44 9.58
CA THR A 298 4.33 -7.06 9.19
C THR A 298 4.31 -6.07 10.36
N LYS A 299 3.58 -6.35 11.46
CA LYS A 299 3.48 -5.46 12.61
C LYS A 299 4.53 -5.70 13.68
N LEU A 300 4.98 -6.95 13.86
CA LEU A 300 5.92 -7.31 14.92
C LEU A 300 7.35 -6.86 14.60
N SER A 301 7.80 -6.95 13.36
CA SER A 301 9.16 -6.59 12.96
C SER A 301 9.49 -5.10 13.09
N VAL A 302 8.49 -4.21 13.10
CA VAL A 302 8.68 -2.76 13.09
C VAL A 302 9.46 -2.25 14.31
N LEU A 303 9.09 -2.67 15.52
CA LEU A 303 9.76 -2.18 16.74
C LEU A 303 11.19 -2.68 16.87
N GLU A 304 11.45 -3.94 16.50
CA GLU A 304 12.82 -4.49 16.54
C GLU A 304 13.77 -3.72 15.63
N GLN A 305 13.30 -3.34 14.45
CA GLN A 305 14.11 -2.62 13.47
C GLN A 305 14.34 -1.15 13.87
N ILE A 306 13.35 -0.49 14.51
CA ILE A 306 13.52 0.87 15.04
C ILE A 306 14.44 0.86 16.26
N LEU A 307 14.16 0.00 17.24
CA LEU A 307 14.80 0.01 18.54
C LEU A 307 16.19 -0.65 18.56
N GLN A 308 16.41 -1.64 17.68
CA GLN A 308 17.67 -2.36 17.51
C GLN A 308 18.18 -3.00 18.81
N PRO A 309 17.47 -4.01 19.38
CA PRO A 309 17.81 -4.61 20.67
C PRO A 309 19.23 -5.17 20.76
N ALA A 310 19.77 -5.66 19.63
CA ALA A 310 21.16 -6.15 19.57
C ALA A 310 22.18 -5.04 19.79
N LEU A 311 21.90 -3.82 19.34
CA LEU A 311 22.76 -2.65 19.54
C LEU A 311 22.56 -1.97 20.90
N TYR A 312 21.33 -2.01 21.42
CA TYR A 312 20.95 -1.38 22.69
C TYR A 312 20.35 -2.40 23.69
N PRO A 313 21.12 -3.46 24.08
CA PRO A 313 20.57 -4.54 24.89
C PRO A 313 20.10 -4.10 26.28
N LEU A 314 20.71 -3.09 26.87
CA LEU A 314 20.29 -2.53 28.16
C LEU A 314 18.86 -1.97 28.12
N LEU A 315 18.44 -1.45 26.97
CA LEU A 315 17.18 -0.73 26.81
C LEU A 315 16.06 -1.61 26.25
N TYR A 316 16.39 -2.61 25.39
CA TYR A 316 15.36 -3.28 24.56
C TYR A 316 15.48 -4.81 24.50
N LYS A 317 16.49 -5.45 25.15
CA LYS A 317 16.70 -6.90 25.06
C LYS A 317 15.48 -7.73 25.47
N ASN A 318 14.74 -7.26 26.48
CA ASN A 318 13.61 -7.96 27.08
C ASN A 318 12.27 -7.34 26.69
N LEU A 319 12.19 -6.68 25.54
CA LEU A 319 10.95 -6.07 25.07
C LEU A 319 9.87 -7.13 24.82
N TYR A 320 8.76 -7.03 25.56
CA TYR A 320 7.56 -7.79 25.26
C TYR A 320 6.71 -7.04 24.24
N HIS A 321 6.51 -7.61 23.05
CA HIS A 321 5.70 -7.00 22.01
C HIS A 321 4.57 -7.95 21.60
N ALA A 322 3.32 -7.48 21.68
CA ALA A 322 2.15 -8.25 21.32
C ALA A 322 1.13 -7.40 20.55
N VAL A 323 0.46 -8.03 19.58
CA VAL A 323 -0.60 -7.43 18.79
C VAL A 323 -1.83 -8.33 18.83
N ARG A 324 -3.01 -7.72 19.05
CA ARG A 324 -4.32 -8.37 18.96
C ARG A 324 -5.20 -7.60 17.98
N ILE A 325 -5.96 -8.33 17.18
CA ILE A 325 -6.95 -7.76 16.27
C ILE A 325 -8.26 -8.51 16.51
N ASN A 326 -9.34 -7.77 16.73
CA ASN A 326 -10.67 -8.33 17.00
C ASN A 326 -11.64 -7.78 15.95
N TYR A 327 -12.35 -8.67 15.29
CA TYR A 327 -13.45 -8.26 14.44
C TYR A 327 -14.67 -7.87 15.29
N TYR A 328 -15.20 -6.68 15.05
CA TYR A 328 -16.37 -6.18 15.75
C TYR A 328 -17.24 -5.37 14.79
N PRO A 329 -18.26 -5.99 14.17
CA PRO A 329 -19.09 -5.41 13.12
C PRO A 329 -19.64 -4.00 13.40
N PRO A 330 -20.07 -3.66 14.65
CA PRO A 330 -20.60 -2.32 14.94
C PRO A 330 -19.63 -1.16 14.69
N ARG A 331 -18.31 -1.42 14.54
CA ARG A 331 -17.31 -0.37 14.26
C ARG A 331 -17.29 0.06 12.79
N GLY A 332 -17.72 -0.78 11.85
CA GLY A 332 -17.57 -0.49 10.43
C GLY A 332 -16.10 -0.18 10.06
N ASP A 333 -15.86 0.92 9.31
CA ASP A 333 -14.52 1.39 8.94
C ASP A 333 -13.79 2.13 10.09
N ALA A 334 -14.48 2.48 11.18
CA ALA A 334 -13.86 3.11 12.33
C ALA A 334 -13.04 2.09 13.14
N LYS A 335 -11.73 2.16 12.96
CA LYS A 335 -10.76 1.28 13.63
C LYS A 335 -10.29 1.91 14.92
N GLU A 336 -10.54 1.23 16.01
CA GLU A 336 -10.08 1.65 17.32
C GLU A 336 -8.86 0.84 17.73
N GLY A 337 -7.81 1.51 18.15
CA GLY A 337 -6.55 0.89 18.58
C GLY A 337 -6.09 1.43 19.91
N TRP A 338 -5.83 0.54 20.87
CA TRP A 338 -5.21 0.88 22.14
C TRP A 338 -3.78 0.36 22.18
N ASP A 339 -2.86 1.23 22.57
CA ASP A 339 -1.49 0.85 22.83
C ASP A 339 -1.15 1.11 24.29
N ASN A 340 -0.65 0.10 24.96
CA ASN A 340 -0.04 0.16 26.27
C ASN A 340 1.48 0.04 26.07
N ILE A 341 2.23 1.08 26.48
CA ILE A 341 3.66 1.15 26.26
C ILE A 341 4.33 1.34 27.61
N ASP A 342 5.00 0.30 28.08
CA ASP A 342 5.75 0.32 29.34
C ASP A 342 7.21 0.69 29.05
N ILE A 343 7.62 1.86 29.53
CA ILE A 343 8.96 2.41 29.36
C ILE A 343 9.65 2.59 30.71
N PHE A 344 10.96 2.74 30.67
CA PHE A 344 11.72 3.10 31.85
C PHE A 344 12.79 4.14 31.52
N GLY A 345 13.10 4.97 32.48
CA GLY A 345 14.01 6.09 32.35
C GLY A 345 15.19 6.00 33.33
N TRP A 346 15.60 7.13 33.82
CA TRP A 346 16.73 7.28 34.75
C TRP A 346 16.65 6.29 35.93
N LEU A 347 17.73 5.58 36.19
CA LEU A 347 17.86 4.55 37.23
C LEU A 347 16.90 3.36 37.06
N GLY A 348 16.30 3.18 35.89
CA GLY A 348 15.34 2.08 35.62
C GLY A 348 13.93 2.36 36.13
N TYR A 349 13.59 3.59 36.53
CA TYR A 349 12.25 3.89 37.04
C TYR A 349 11.19 3.76 35.93
N PRO A 350 10.10 3.01 36.22
CA PRO A 350 9.08 2.70 35.22
C PRO A 350 8.14 3.88 34.97
N MET A 351 7.68 4.00 33.76
CA MET A 351 6.66 4.93 33.29
C MET A 351 5.77 4.24 32.25
N GLN A 352 4.60 4.75 32.00
CA GLN A 352 3.67 4.19 31.04
C GLN A 352 3.14 5.27 30.12
N ILE A 353 3.04 4.94 28.82
CA ILE A 353 2.32 5.72 27.82
C ILE A 353 1.11 4.89 27.37
N LYS A 354 -0.05 5.52 27.32
CA LYS A 354 -1.26 4.93 26.72
C LYS A 354 -1.66 5.76 25.52
N ILE A 355 -1.99 5.08 24.42
CA ILE A 355 -2.52 5.70 23.22
C ILE A 355 -3.87 5.06 22.94
N ASP A 356 -4.89 5.89 22.84
CA ASP A 356 -6.20 5.51 22.32
C ASP A 356 -6.41 6.25 21.00
N PHE A 357 -6.50 5.50 19.90
CA PHE A 357 -6.56 6.05 18.57
C PHE A 357 -7.74 5.47 17.78
N LEU A 358 -8.83 6.20 17.74
CA LEU A 358 -9.94 5.92 16.83
C LEU A 358 -9.64 6.54 15.47
N CYS A 359 -9.30 5.71 14.49
CA CYS A 359 -9.00 6.17 13.13
C CYS A 359 -9.99 5.58 12.10
N ARG A 360 -10.06 6.24 10.95
CA ARG A 360 -10.76 5.76 9.76
C ARG A 360 -9.69 5.24 8.79
N ASP A 361 -9.52 3.91 8.71
CA ASP A 361 -8.38 3.28 8.01
C ASP A 361 -8.35 3.67 6.52
N SER A 362 -9.52 3.66 5.86
CA SER A 362 -9.63 4.03 4.45
C SER A 362 -9.38 5.52 4.20
N ILE A 363 -9.75 6.39 5.15
CA ILE A 363 -9.44 7.83 5.08
C ILE A 363 -7.94 8.09 5.20
N LEU A 364 -7.23 7.32 6.04
CA LEU A 364 -5.77 7.41 6.15
C LEU A 364 -5.07 6.83 4.92
N ALA A 365 -5.62 5.77 4.32
CA ALA A 365 -5.00 5.09 3.18
C ALA A 365 -5.18 5.83 1.85
N ALA A 366 -6.33 6.47 1.61
CA ALA A 366 -6.64 7.12 0.33
C ALA A 366 -5.58 8.13 -0.14
N PRO A 367 -5.08 9.06 0.70
CA PRO A 367 -3.99 9.97 0.28
C PRO A 367 -2.66 9.26 0.05
N LEU A 368 -2.40 8.12 0.72
CA LEU A 368 -1.20 7.31 0.45
C LEU A 368 -1.29 6.68 -0.94
N VAL A 369 -2.48 6.19 -1.33
CA VAL A 369 -2.73 5.65 -2.68
C VAL A 369 -2.47 6.73 -3.72
N LEU A 370 -3.01 7.95 -3.52
CA LEU A 370 -2.76 9.10 -4.42
C LEU A 370 -1.26 9.37 -4.58
N ASP A 371 -0.55 9.53 -3.47
CA ASP A 371 0.88 9.83 -3.49
C ASP A 371 1.68 8.73 -4.20
N LEU A 372 1.38 7.46 -3.90
CA LEU A 372 2.06 6.31 -4.48
C LEU A 372 1.87 6.21 -5.99
N VAL A 373 0.65 6.39 -6.51
CA VAL A 373 0.42 6.31 -7.96
C VAL A 373 1.11 7.45 -8.70
N LEU A 374 1.16 8.65 -8.12
CA LEU A 374 1.88 9.79 -8.69
C LEU A 374 3.40 9.58 -8.68
N PHE A 375 3.94 9.05 -7.59
CA PHE A 375 5.37 8.76 -7.49
C PHE A 375 5.80 7.54 -8.34
N MET A 376 4.95 6.54 -8.50
CA MET A 376 5.26 5.39 -9.36
C MET A 376 5.25 5.79 -10.84
N ASP A 377 4.34 6.66 -11.28
CA ASP A 377 4.37 7.28 -12.61
C ASP A 377 5.65 8.11 -12.80
N LEU A 378 6.02 8.92 -11.81
CA LEU A 378 7.26 9.68 -11.82
C LEU A 378 8.49 8.77 -11.93
N ALA A 379 8.55 7.72 -11.12
CA ALA A 379 9.65 6.76 -11.12
C ALA A 379 9.83 6.10 -12.50
N GLN A 380 8.73 5.68 -13.13
CA GLN A 380 8.74 5.13 -14.47
C GLN A 380 9.28 6.13 -15.50
N ARG A 381 8.81 7.38 -15.48
CA ARG A 381 9.28 8.45 -16.40
C ARG A 381 10.73 8.87 -16.14
N ALA A 382 11.19 8.71 -14.89
CA ALA A 382 12.59 8.96 -14.52
C ALA A 382 13.53 7.78 -14.87
N GLY A 383 13.00 6.70 -15.45
CA GLY A 383 13.79 5.49 -15.76
C GLY A 383 14.25 4.70 -14.54
N MET A 384 13.62 4.92 -13.39
CA MET A 384 13.87 4.12 -12.19
C MET A 384 13.27 2.71 -12.37
N ARG A 385 13.92 1.71 -11.78
CA ARG A 385 13.56 0.29 -11.97
C ARG A 385 13.71 -0.52 -10.69
N GLY A 386 13.01 -1.63 -10.62
CA GLY A 386 13.01 -2.52 -9.45
C GLY A 386 12.42 -1.86 -8.22
N ILE A 387 12.91 -2.24 -7.05
CA ILE A 387 12.35 -1.80 -5.76
C ILE A 387 12.61 -0.31 -5.54
N GLN A 388 11.55 0.43 -5.25
CA GLN A 388 11.58 1.86 -4.93
C GLN A 388 11.65 2.06 -3.41
N GLU A 389 12.82 1.86 -2.80
CA GLU A 389 13.02 1.93 -1.34
C GLU A 389 12.73 3.32 -0.76
N TRP A 390 12.89 4.39 -1.56
CA TRP A 390 12.59 5.76 -1.14
C TRP A 390 11.09 5.98 -0.83
N LEU A 391 10.20 5.06 -1.29
CA LEU A 391 8.78 5.05 -0.97
C LEU A 391 8.45 4.31 0.33
N SER A 392 9.44 3.87 1.10
CA SER A 392 9.26 3.20 2.40
C SER A 392 8.38 3.95 3.39
N PHE A 393 8.31 5.28 3.25
CA PHE A 393 7.46 6.17 4.05
C PHE A 393 5.98 5.72 4.09
N TYR A 394 5.49 5.12 3.02
CA TYR A 394 4.08 4.75 2.83
C TYR A 394 3.73 3.35 3.33
N PHE A 395 4.72 2.53 3.71
CA PHE A 395 4.51 1.10 3.97
C PHE A 395 4.84 0.67 5.39
N LYS A 396 4.08 -0.32 5.90
CA LYS A 396 4.32 -0.97 7.20
C LYS A 396 5.50 -1.95 7.14
N ALA A 397 5.66 -2.64 6.02
CA ALA A 397 6.75 -3.57 5.75
C ALA A 397 7.42 -3.19 4.41
N PRO A 398 8.23 -2.12 4.37
CA PRO A 398 8.84 -1.65 3.14
C PRO A 398 9.72 -2.71 2.49
N MET A 399 9.59 -2.86 1.18
CA MET A 399 10.48 -3.69 0.39
C MET A 399 11.87 -3.04 0.30
N THR A 400 12.90 -3.85 0.42
CA THR A 400 14.31 -3.43 0.31
C THR A 400 15.08 -4.35 -0.62
N ALA A 401 16.25 -3.91 -1.04
CA ALA A 401 17.19 -4.79 -1.74
C ALA A 401 17.59 -5.99 -0.85
N PRO A 402 17.92 -7.15 -1.45
CA PRO A 402 18.34 -8.32 -0.69
C PRO A 402 19.49 -8.00 0.27
N GLY A 403 19.36 -8.46 1.52
CA GLY A 403 20.38 -8.27 2.56
C GLY A 403 20.33 -6.91 3.28
N LEU A 404 19.42 -6.01 2.92
CA LEU A 404 19.20 -4.77 3.64
C LEU A 404 18.00 -4.89 4.60
N TYR A 405 18.10 -4.20 5.74
CA TYR A 405 16.96 -4.03 6.64
C TYR A 405 16.12 -2.82 6.22
N PRO A 406 14.78 -2.93 6.24
CA PRO A 406 13.93 -1.79 5.93
C PRO A 406 14.04 -0.71 7.00
N GLU A 407 14.04 0.55 6.56
CA GLU A 407 13.96 1.69 7.47
C GLU A 407 12.51 1.87 7.95
N HIS A 408 12.31 2.02 9.25
CA HIS A 408 10.99 2.23 9.86
C HIS A 408 10.86 3.53 10.66
N ASP A 409 11.96 4.26 10.86
CA ASP A 409 11.88 5.61 11.41
C ASP A 409 11.23 6.54 10.39
N ILE A 410 10.03 7.02 10.70
CA ILE A 410 9.24 7.83 9.75
C ILE A 410 9.93 9.15 9.38
N PHE A 411 10.74 9.70 10.26
CA PHE A 411 11.46 10.95 9.99
C PHE A 411 12.61 10.71 9.02
N ILE A 412 13.33 9.59 9.16
CA ILE A 412 14.36 9.17 8.20
C ILE A 412 13.72 8.82 6.85
N GLN A 413 12.60 8.10 6.87
CA GLN A 413 11.85 7.79 5.65
C GLN A 413 11.38 9.05 4.91
N LEU A 414 10.88 10.05 5.65
CA LEU A 414 10.50 11.35 5.08
C LEU A 414 11.69 12.11 4.48
N MET A 415 12.86 12.02 5.12
CA MET A 415 14.09 12.64 4.59
C MET A 415 14.55 11.95 3.30
N LYS A 416 14.43 10.62 3.22
CA LYS A 416 14.76 9.87 1.99
C LYS A 416 13.78 10.16 0.86
N LEU A 417 12.52 10.39 1.18
CA LEU A 417 11.47 10.70 0.20
C LEU A 417 11.64 12.09 -0.41
N LYS A 418 12.08 13.08 0.37
CA LYS A 418 12.29 14.49 -0.04
C LYS A 418 13.70 14.76 -0.60
#